data_861440a1c82d3f4905908945d072d496
#
_entry.id   861440a1c82d3f4905908945d072d496
#
_cell.length_a   1.000
_cell.length_b   1.000
_cell.length_c   1.000
_cell.angle_alpha   90.00
_cell.angle_beta   90.00
_cell.angle_gamma   90.00
#
_symmetry.space_group_name_H-M   'P 1'
#
loop_
_entity.id
_entity.type
_entity.pdbx_description
1 polymer ?
#
loop_
_entity_poly.entity_id
_entity_poly.type
_entity_poly.pdbx_seq_one_letter_code
_entity_poly.pdbx_strand_id
1 'polypeptide(L)'
;MRGTVKIGERDVDMLANAASPFIYKKIFHKDFLMTVGTNYVDADGKQKTDVDTNAITEMAFVMHMQTVKTFKEILDTVTVEDFVAWISEFEPLDFAMAMAEIMGLYYQQQKTTVSPKKKAAQTERPYTTALFVLRSLEAGISISDLDFFDMGDIYDILAEHSNDRETYARTATQEDMDKF
;
A
#
# COMPACT_ATOMS: atom_id res chain seq x y z
N MET A 1 -5.83 -6.79 3.77
CA MET A 1 -7.30 -6.80 3.43
C MET A 1 -7.59 -7.83 2.35
N ARG A 2 -8.55 -8.76 2.59
CA ARG A 2 -8.92 -9.82 1.63
C ARG A 2 -10.34 -9.61 1.11
N GLY A 3 -10.56 -9.90 -0.18
CA GLY A 3 -11.88 -9.81 -0.84
C GLY A 3 -11.91 -10.59 -2.13
N THR A 4 -13.09 -10.68 -2.75
CA THR A 4 -13.30 -11.30 -4.05
C THR A 4 -13.84 -10.22 -4.99
N VAL A 5 -13.22 -10.06 -6.16
CA VAL A 5 -13.63 -9.11 -7.19
C VAL A 5 -14.13 -9.87 -8.40
N LYS A 6 -15.26 -9.46 -8.96
CA LYS A 6 -15.79 -10.05 -10.18
C LYS A 6 -15.16 -9.39 -11.41
N ILE A 7 -14.40 -10.18 -12.20
CA ILE A 7 -13.81 -9.74 -13.46
C ILE A 7 -14.48 -10.54 -14.59
N GLY A 8 -15.34 -9.89 -15.36
CA GLY A 8 -16.21 -10.57 -16.32
C GLY A 8 -17.15 -11.56 -15.63
N GLU A 9 -17.06 -12.82 -16.02
CA GLU A 9 -17.87 -13.91 -15.42
C GLU A 9 -17.15 -14.64 -14.27
N ARG A 10 -15.92 -14.26 -13.92
CA ARG A 10 -15.09 -14.93 -12.93
C ARG A 10 -15.01 -14.16 -11.62
N ASP A 11 -15.13 -14.88 -10.53
CA ASP A 11 -14.84 -14.39 -9.18
C ASP A 11 -13.34 -14.61 -8.91
N VAL A 12 -12.60 -13.53 -8.66
CA VAL A 12 -11.16 -13.55 -8.43
C VAL A 12 -10.88 -13.14 -6.99
N ASP A 13 -10.35 -14.08 -6.21
CA ASP A 13 -9.89 -13.76 -4.85
C ASP A 13 -8.65 -12.90 -4.88
N MET A 14 -8.62 -11.89 -4.03
CA MET A 14 -7.54 -10.92 -3.92
C MET A 14 -7.19 -10.64 -2.47
N LEU A 15 -5.92 -10.44 -2.20
CA LEU A 15 -5.38 -10.03 -0.90
C LEU A 15 -4.49 -8.81 -1.10
N ALA A 16 -4.84 -7.68 -0.50
CA ALA A 16 -3.99 -6.51 -0.41
C ALA A 16 -3.43 -6.39 1.01
N ASN A 17 -2.11 -6.24 1.14
CA ASN A 17 -1.40 -6.04 2.40
C ASN A 17 -0.16 -5.14 2.20
N ALA A 18 0.61 -4.90 3.25
CA ALA A 18 1.78 -4.02 3.20
C ALA A 18 2.90 -4.58 2.30
N ALA A 19 2.91 -5.87 1.99
CA ALA A 19 3.87 -6.47 1.05
C ALA A 19 3.52 -6.21 -0.42
N SER A 20 2.25 -5.89 -0.75
CA SER A 20 1.78 -5.75 -2.14
C SER A 20 2.63 -4.80 -2.99
N PRO A 21 2.99 -3.56 -2.54
CA PRO A 21 3.84 -2.67 -3.32
C PRO A 21 5.27 -3.20 -3.53
N PHE A 22 5.80 -3.93 -2.55
CA PHE A 22 7.12 -4.54 -2.64
C PHE A 22 7.13 -5.71 -3.64
N ILE A 23 6.14 -6.59 -3.59
CA ILE A 23 5.94 -7.68 -4.55
C ILE A 23 5.79 -7.12 -5.97
N TYR A 24 4.94 -6.10 -6.14
CA TYR A 24 4.75 -5.42 -7.42
C TYR A 24 6.09 -4.93 -7.99
N LYS A 25 6.88 -4.22 -7.16
CA LYS A 25 8.20 -3.72 -7.59
C LYS A 25 9.15 -4.85 -7.97
N LYS A 26 9.09 -5.98 -7.27
CA LYS A 26 9.94 -7.15 -7.54
C LYS A 26 9.60 -7.80 -8.89
N ILE A 27 8.31 -7.93 -9.22
CA ILE A 27 7.84 -8.59 -10.45
C ILE A 27 7.98 -7.64 -11.66
N PHE A 28 7.47 -6.41 -11.54
CA PHE A 28 7.32 -5.51 -12.69
C PHE A 28 8.45 -4.49 -12.84
N HIS A 29 9.38 -4.40 -11.88
CA HIS A 29 10.47 -3.41 -11.84
C HIS A 29 10.00 -1.95 -11.89
N LYS A 30 8.75 -1.71 -11.51
CA LYS A 30 8.09 -0.41 -11.42
C LYS A 30 7.78 -0.09 -9.95
N ASP A 31 7.51 1.16 -9.64
CA ASP A 31 7.10 1.56 -8.28
C ASP A 31 5.62 1.93 -8.25
N PHE A 32 4.80 1.04 -7.68
CA PHE A 32 3.34 1.23 -7.66
C PHE A 32 2.92 2.51 -6.94
N LEU A 33 3.59 2.85 -5.82
CA LEU A 33 3.27 4.06 -5.06
C LEU A 33 3.56 5.36 -5.83
N MET A 34 4.42 5.27 -6.86
CA MET A 34 4.73 6.38 -7.76
C MET A 34 3.83 6.41 -8.99
N THR A 35 3.32 5.25 -9.42
CA THR A 35 2.63 5.10 -10.71
C THR A 35 1.14 5.39 -10.58
N VAL A 36 0.53 5.02 -9.43
CA VAL A 36 -0.90 5.24 -9.19
C VAL A 36 -1.12 6.67 -8.74
N GLY A 37 -1.75 7.45 -9.62
CA GLY A 37 -2.20 8.80 -9.31
C GLY A 37 -1.14 9.88 -9.47
N THR A 38 -0.54 10.00 -10.64
CA THR A 38 0.23 11.20 -10.98
C THR A 38 -0.73 12.38 -11.11
N ASN A 39 -0.69 13.27 -10.10
CA ASN A 39 -1.45 14.51 -10.15
C ASN A 39 -0.76 15.47 -11.13
N TYR A 40 -1.51 15.96 -12.11
CA TYR A 40 -1.07 17.02 -13.00
C TYR A 40 -2.12 18.13 -13.09
N VAL A 41 -1.68 19.30 -13.51
CA VAL A 41 -2.58 20.43 -13.77
C VAL A 41 -2.80 20.47 -15.28
N ASP A 42 -4.07 20.40 -15.72
CA ASP A 42 -4.40 20.51 -17.14
C ASP A 42 -4.26 21.95 -17.67
N ALA A 43 -4.47 22.14 -18.96
CA ALA A 43 -4.36 23.44 -19.61
C ALA A 43 -5.33 24.49 -19.04
N ASP A 44 -6.40 24.06 -18.39
CA ASP A 44 -7.42 24.92 -17.76
C ASP A 44 -7.12 25.20 -16.27
N GLY A 45 -5.96 24.75 -15.75
CA GLY A 45 -5.56 24.94 -14.36
C GLY A 45 -6.26 24.00 -13.35
N LYS A 46 -6.96 22.97 -13.83
CA LYS A 46 -7.63 21.98 -12.97
C LYS A 46 -6.68 20.83 -12.63
N GLN A 47 -6.65 20.47 -11.34
CA GLN A 47 -5.95 19.25 -10.93
C GLN A 47 -6.67 18.03 -11.49
N LYS A 48 -5.93 17.21 -12.20
CA LYS A 48 -6.34 15.88 -12.67
C LYS A 48 -5.37 14.83 -12.16
N THR A 49 -5.88 13.63 -11.98
CA THR A 49 -5.09 12.46 -11.65
C THR A 49 -5.11 11.55 -12.86
N ASP A 50 -3.94 11.30 -13.43
CA ASP A 50 -3.80 10.27 -14.46
C ASP A 50 -3.61 8.92 -13.76
N VAL A 51 -4.46 7.98 -14.10
CA VAL A 51 -4.46 6.64 -13.50
C VAL A 51 -3.89 5.67 -14.54
N ASP A 52 -2.74 5.10 -14.24
CA ASP A 52 -2.17 4.04 -15.08
C ASP A 52 -3.00 2.74 -14.92
N THR A 53 -3.84 2.50 -15.92
CA THR A 53 -4.71 1.30 -15.94
C THR A 53 -3.91 0.00 -15.99
N ASN A 54 -2.73 0.01 -16.61
CA ASN A 54 -1.85 -1.17 -16.61
C ASN A 54 -1.34 -1.47 -15.20
N ALA A 55 -0.96 -0.44 -14.45
CA ALA A 55 -0.51 -0.62 -13.08
C ALA A 55 -1.62 -1.21 -12.19
N ILE A 56 -2.89 -0.84 -12.41
CA ILE A 56 -4.02 -1.43 -11.68
C ILE A 56 -4.16 -2.92 -12.00
N THR A 57 -4.06 -3.29 -13.28
CA THR A 57 -4.16 -4.67 -13.72
C THR A 57 -2.99 -5.52 -13.20
N GLU A 58 -1.77 -4.97 -13.23
CA GLU A 58 -0.57 -5.58 -12.66
C GLU A 58 -0.72 -5.78 -11.14
N MET A 59 -1.29 -4.79 -10.42
CA MET A 59 -1.54 -4.90 -8.98
C MET A 59 -2.65 -5.93 -8.67
N ALA A 60 -3.70 -6.03 -9.50
CA ALA A 60 -4.72 -7.05 -9.35
C ALA A 60 -4.12 -8.46 -9.41
N PHE A 61 -3.16 -8.69 -10.33
CA PHE A 61 -2.41 -9.94 -10.39
C PHE A 61 -1.60 -10.19 -9.12
N VAL A 62 -0.89 -9.18 -8.59
CA VAL A 62 -0.15 -9.30 -7.33
C VAL A 62 -1.09 -9.69 -6.19
N MET A 63 -2.23 -9.00 -6.07
CA MET A 63 -3.22 -9.28 -5.03
C MET A 63 -3.82 -10.68 -5.18
N HIS A 64 -4.00 -11.17 -6.41
CA HIS A 64 -4.44 -12.54 -6.65
C HIS A 64 -3.35 -13.55 -6.26
N MET A 65 -2.10 -13.33 -6.66
CA MET A 65 -0.99 -14.23 -6.31
C MET A 65 -0.81 -14.39 -4.80
N GLN A 66 -1.06 -13.34 -4.02
CA GLN A 66 -1.03 -13.39 -2.55
C GLN A 66 -2.13 -14.27 -1.93
N THR A 67 -3.15 -14.66 -2.68
CA THR A 67 -4.16 -15.63 -2.22
C THR A 67 -3.81 -17.09 -2.52
N VAL A 68 -2.94 -17.32 -3.49
CA VAL A 68 -2.62 -18.69 -3.99
C VAL A 68 -1.20 -19.14 -3.67
N LYS A 69 -0.31 -18.22 -3.32
CA LYS A 69 1.09 -18.51 -2.98
C LYS A 69 1.52 -17.75 -1.71
N THR A 70 2.49 -18.30 -1.00
CA THR A 70 3.13 -17.59 0.12
C THR A 70 4.01 -16.45 -0.39
N PHE A 71 4.28 -15.46 0.46
CA PHE A 71 5.15 -14.32 0.14
C PHE A 71 6.50 -14.79 -0.45
N LYS A 72 7.13 -15.78 0.17
CA LYS A 72 8.42 -16.32 -0.31
C LYS A 72 8.29 -16.95 -1.69
N GLU A 73 7.27 -17.79 -1.92
CA GLU A 73 7.04 -18.43 -3.23
C GLU A 73 6.82 -17.39 -4.32
N ILE A 74 6.08 -16.30 -4.02
CA ILE A 74 5.88 -15.22 -4.98
C ILE A 74 7.22 -14.60 -5.37
N LEU A 75 8.07 -14.25 -4.40
CA LEU A 75 9.36 -13.63 -4.68
C LEU A 75 10.34 -14.53 -5.43
N ASP A 76 10.25 -15.84 -5.23
CA ASP A 76 11.16 -16.81 -5.82
C ASP A 76 10.70 -17.30 -7.21
N THR A 77 9.39 -17.34 -7.49
CA THR A 77 8.86 -18.07 -8.66
C THR A 77 7.93 -17.27 -9.57
N VAL A 78 7.34 -16.17 -9.12
CA VAL A 78 6.36 -15.41 -9.94
C VAL A 78 7.08 -14.43 -10.85
N THR A 79 6.71 -14.42 -12.12
CA THR A 79 7.33 -13.63 -13.18
C THR A 79 6.31 -12.79 -13.94
N VAL A 80 6.79 -11.94 -14.85
CA VAL A 80 5.94 -11.17 -15.76
C VAL A 80 5.22 -12.09 -16.76
N GLU A 81 5.83 -13.22 -17.11
CA GLU A 81 5.23 -14.22 -18.00
C GLU A 81 3.99 -14.86 -17.35
N ASP A 82 4.00 -15.10 -16.04
CA ASP A 82 2.83 -15.58 -15.30
C ASP A 82 1.70 -14.54 -15.32
N PHE A 83 2.04 -13.25 -15.21
CA PHE A 83 1.07 -12.18 -15.38
C PHE A 83 0.45 -12.17 -16.76
N VAL A 84 1.27 -12.30 -17.83
CA VAL A 84 0.78 -12.33 -19.22
C VAL A 84 -0.15 -13.53 -19.44
N ALA A 85 0.20 -14.70 -18.89
CA ALA A 85 -0.64 -15.89 -18.97
C ALA A 85 -1.98 -15.65 -18.25
N TRP A 86 -1.94 -15.12 -17.02
CA TRP A 86 -3.14 -14.86 -16.21
C TRP A 86 -4.07 -13.83 -16.86
N ILE A 87 -3.52 -12.68 -17.33
CA ILE A 87 -4.35 -11.62 -17.92
C ILE A 87 -4.99 -12.05 -19.24
N SER A 88 -4.35 -12.97 -20.00
CA SER A 88 -4.88 -13.48 -21.27
C SER A 88 -6.17 -14.31 -21.09
N GLU A 89 -6.52 -14.67 -19.86
CA GLU A 89 -7.76 -15.38 -19.55
C GLU A 89 -9.00 -14.46 -19.47
N PHE A 90 -8.81 -13.13 -19.57
CA PHE A 90 -9.87 -12.14 -19.40
C PHE A 90 -9.96 -11.23 -20.63
N GLU A 91 -11.15 -10.71 -20.89
CA GLU A 91 -11.34 -9.66 -21.87
C GLU A 91 -10.90 -8.29 -21.31
N PRO A 92 -10.24 -7.44 -22.10
CA PRO A 92 -9.76 -6.12 -21.62
C PRO A 92 -10.88 -5.25 -21.02
N LEU A 93 -12.12 -5.35 -21.53
CA LEU A 93 -13.26 -4.61 -21.03
C LEU A 93 -13.66 -5.04 -19.61
N ASP A 94 -13.49 -6.33 -19.29
CA ASP A 94 -13.83 -6.87 -17.97
C ASP A 94 -12.96 -6.25 -16.89
N PHE A 95 -11.66 -6.09 -17.15
CA PHE A 95 -10.77 -5.37 -16.25
C PHE A 95 -11.15 -3.89 -16.12
N ALA A 96 -11.48 -3.23 -17.22
CA ALA A 96 -11.88 -1.82 -17.19
C ALA A 96 -13.11 -1.61 -16.28
N MET A 97 -14.07 -2.53 -16.31
CA MET A 97 -15.25 -2.49 -15.44
C MET A 97 -14.95 -2.79 -13.98
N ALA A 98 -13.98 -3.66 -13.70
CA ALA A 98 -13.59 -4.07 -12.34
C ALA A 98 -12.60 -3.12 -11.63
N MET A 99 -11.97 -2.17 -12.35
CA MET A 99 -10.90 -1.31 -11.82
C MET A 99 -11.27 -0.59 -10.52
N ALA A 100 -12.49 -0.06 -10.44
CA ALA A 100 -12.92 0.68 -9.27
C ALA A 100 -13.01 -0.23 -8.02
N GLU A 101 -13.46 -1.47 -8.19
CA GLU A 101 -13.57 -2.45 -7.12
C GLU A 101 -12.18 -2.96 -6.69
N ILE A 102 -11.30 -3.25 -7.65
CA ILE A 102 -9.90 -3.63 -7.42
C ILE A 102 -9.19 -2.54 -6.59
N MET A 103 -9.28 -1.28 -7.01
CA MET A 103 -8.65 -0.18 -6.31
C MET A 103 -9.33 0.10 -4.97
N GLY A 104 -10.65 -0.08 -4.87
CA GLY A 104 -11.39 -0.01 -3.61
C GLY A 104 -10.84 -0.99 -2.59
N LEU A 105 -10.61 -2.24 -2.98
CA LEU A 105 -10.01 -3.26 -2.12
C LEU A 105 -8.56 -2.90 -1.73
N TYR A 106 -7.74 -2.44 -2.68
CA TYR A 106 -6.37 -2.02 -2.41
C TYR A 106 -6.31 -0.85 -1.42
N TYR A 107 -7.17 0.18 -1.57
CA TYR A 107 -7.16 1.34 -0.68
C TYR A 107 -7.74 1.06 0.70
N GLN A 108 -8.59 0.05 0.85
CA GLN A 108 -9.12 -0.31 2.17
C GLN A 108 -8.02 -0.69 3.17
N GLN A 109 -6.92 -1.30 2.70
CA GLN A 109 -5.77 -1.64 3.54
C GLN A 109 -4.95 -0.42 4.02
N GLN A 110 -5.19 0.77 3.48
CA GLN A 110 -4.46 1.99 3.83
C GLN A 110 -5.11 2.80 4.95
N LYS A 111 -6.20 2.31 5.53
CA LYS A 111 -6.91 3.00 6.60
C LYS A 111 -6.05 3.05 7.86
N THR A 112 -5.85 4.26 8.39
CA THR A 112 -5.11 4.52 9.62
C THR A 112 -6.05 4.90 10.75
N THR A 113 -5.66 4.60 11.97
CA THR A 113 -6.38 4.96 13.21
C THR A 113 -5.60 5.96 14.06
N VAL A 114 -4.28 6.03 13.84
CA VAL A 114 -3.37 6.91 14.56
C VAL A 114 -3.04 8.15 13.74
N SER A 115 -3.08 9.32 14.39
CA SER A 115 -2.67 10.57 13.78
C SER A 115 -1.32 11.02 14.32
N PRO A 116 -0.35 11.40 13.45
CA PRO A 116 0.89 12.02 13.91
C PRO A 116 0.59 13.31 14.69
N LYS A 117 1.23 13.50 15.86
CA LYS A 117 1.06 14.71 16.68
C LYS A 117 1.63 15.95 16.01
N LYS A 118 2.72 15.81 15.26
CA LYS A 118 3.25 16.87 14.42
C LYS A 118 2.87 16.65 12.98
N LYS A 119 2.41 17.69 12.31
CA LYS A 119 2.30 17.66 10.85
C LYS A 119 3.70 17.42 10.29
N ALA A 120 3.85 16.36 9.49
CA ALA A 120 5.08 16.14 8.76
C ALA A 120 5.42 17.41 7.96
N ALA A 121 6.69 17.82 7.99
CA ALA A 121 7.15 18.87 7.10
C ALA A 121 6.90 18.44 5.66
N GLN A 122 6.29 19.33 4.88
CA GLN A 122 6.06 19.06 3.47
C GLN A 122 7.43 18.87 2.81
N THR A 123 7.64 17.71 2.22
CA THR A 123 8.89 17.38 1.53
C THR A 123 8.62 17.18 0.05
N GLU A 124 9.54 17.64 -0.79
CA GLU A 124 9.49 17.37 -2.25
C GLU A 124 9.92 15.94 -2.59
N ARG A 125 10.40 15.19 -1.58
CA ARG A 125 10.83 13.81 -1.78
C ARG A 125 9.62 12.91 -2.05
N PRO A 126 9.58 12.22 -3.20
CA PRO A 126 8.47 11.33 -3.53
C PRO A 126 8.41 10.14 -2.56
N TYR A 127 7.19 9.73 -2.23
CA TYR A 127 6.95 8.56 -1.39
C TYR A 127 6.99 7.29 -2.26
N THR A 128 8.13 6.61 -2.22
CA THR A 128 8.39 5.40 -3.01
C THR A 128 8.23 4.14 -2.17
N THR A 129 8.03 2.98 -2.82
CA THR A 129 8.07 1.67 -2.16
C THR A 129 9.38 1.47 -1.38
N ALA A 130 10.52 1.93 -1.92
CA ALA A 130 11.80 1.84 -1.22
C ALA A 130 11.81 2.68 0.06
N LEU A 131 11.21 3.88 0.05
CA LEU A 131 11.10 4.71 1.25
C LEU A 131 10.15 4.08 2.27
N PHE A 132 9.02 3.53 1.82
CA PHE A 132 8.09 2.79 2.67
C PHE A 132 8.79 1.63 3.39
N VAL A 133 9.50 0.77 2.65
CA VAL A 133 10.24 -0.36 3.22
C VAL A 133 11.34 0.13 4.18
N LEU A 134 12.10 1.16 3.81
CA LEU A 134 13.13 1.72 4.70
C LEU A 134 12.54 2.17 6.03
N ARG A 135 11.41 2.89 6.01
CA ARG A 135 10.75 3.35 7.24
C ARG A 135 10.21 2.20 8.08
N SER A 136 9.68 1.15 7.45
CA SER A 136 9.26 -0.07 8.13
C SER A 136 10.43 -0.76 8.85
N LEU A 137 11.56 -0.89 8.17
CA LEU A 137 12.79 -1.46 8.78
C LEU A 137 13.32 -0.61 9.94
N GLU A 138 13.30 0.72 9.83
CA GLU A 138 13.69 1.63 10.92
C GLU A 138 12.77 1.51 12.15
N ALA A 139 11.51 1.12 11.95
CA ALA A 139 10.57 0.82 13.03
C ALA A 139 10.68 -0.62 13.56
N GLY A 140 11.62 -1.42 13.04
CA GLY A 140 11.87 -2.80 13.47
C GLY A 140 11.01 -3.86 12.78
N ILE A 141 10.29 -3.50 11.72
CA ILE A 141 9.46 -4.42 10.93
C ILE A 141 10.34 -5.00 9.82
N SER A 142 10.47 -6.34 9.76
CA SER A 142 11.21 -6.98 8.68
C SER A 142 10.42 -7.03 7.37
N ILE A 143 11.11 -7.25 6.25
CA ILE A 143 10.43 -7.36 4.93
C ILE A 143 9.46 -8.54 4.92
N SER A 144 9.79 -9.64 5.58
CA SER A 144 8.91 -10.81 5.69
C SER A 144 7.66 -10.54 6.53
N ASP A 145 7.71 -9.58 7.44
CA ASP A 145 6.58 -9.27 8.30
C ASP A 145 5.53 -8.39 7.58
N LEU A 146 5.92 -7.72 6.48
CA LEU A 146 4.99 -6.91 5.69
C LEU A 146 3.79 -7.71 5.16
N ASP A 147 3.93 -9.03 5.01
CA ASP A 147 2.85 -9.91 4.57
C ASP A 147 1.73 -10.07 5.62
N PHE A 148 2.03 -9.80 6.89
CA PHE A 148 1.10 -9.93 8.02
C PHE A 148 0.37 -8.64 8.37
N PHE A 149 0.78 -7.50 7.82
CA PHE A 149 0.23 -6.19 8.12
C PHE A 149 -0.53 -5.60 6.92
N ASP A 150 -1.59 -4.86 7.20
CA ASP A 150 -2.12 -3.91 6.24
C ASP A 150 -1.20 -2.65 6.19
N MET A 151 -1.22 -1.88 5.10
CA MET A 151 -0.41 -0.65 5.01
C MET A 151 -0.82 0.37 6.08
N GLY A 152 -2.10 0.41 6.44
CA GLY A 152 -2.61 1.25 7.52
C GLY A 152 -1.95 0.94 8.85
N ASP A 153 -1.77 -0.35 9.18
CA ASP A 153 -1.10 -0.78 10.41
C ASP A 153 0.36 -0.30 10.44
N ILE A 154 1.06 -0.40 9.30
CA ILE A 154 2.44 0.12 9.19
C ILE A 154 2.46 1.64 9.39
N TYR A 155 1.53 2.38 8.78
CA TYR A 155 1.45 3.83 8.97
C TYR A 155 1.14 4.20 10.41
N ASP A 156 0.27 3.45 11.09
CA ASP A 156 -0.04 3.65 12.50
C ASP A 156 1.21 3.38 13.38
N ILE A 157 1.97 2.32 13.12
CA ILE A 157 3.23 2.02 13.81
C ILE A 157 4.25 3.15 13.59
N LEU A 158 4.39 3.64 12.35
CA LEU A 158 5.30 4.74 12.03
C LEU A 158 4.88 6.06 12.71
N ALA A 159 3.57 6.31 12.79
CA ALA A 159 3.03 7.47 13.49
C ALA A 159 3.33 7.40 14.99
N GLU A 160 3.10 6.25 15.64
CA GLU A 160 3.41 6.06 17.06
C GLU A 160 4.91 6.13 17.32
N HIS A 161 5.74 5.49 16.48
CA HIS A 161 7.19 5.59 16.59
C HIS A 161 7.69 7.06 16.47
N SER A 162 7.02 7.87 15.67
CA SER A 162 7.29 9.31 15.60
C SER A 162 6.78 10.04 16.85
N ASN A 163 5.58 9.67 17.35
CA ASN A 163 4.97 10.24 18.53
C ASN A 163 5.81 9.99 19.79
N ASP A 164 6.41 8.80 19.94
CA ASP A 164 7.24 8.42 21.10
C ASP A 164 8.54 9.24 21.21
N ARG A 165 8.98 9.89 20.14
CA ARG A 165 10.13 10.81 20.16
C ARG A 165 9.78 12.19 20.71
N GLU A 166 8.48 12.46 20.93
CA GLU A 166 8.02 13.71 21.49
C GLU A 166 7.95 13.64 23.03
N THR A 167 8.34 14.71 23.70
CA THR A 167 8.16 14.83 25.13
C THR A 167 6.67 14.98 25.45
N TYR A 168 6.08 13.95 26.03
CA TYR A 168 4.71 14.03 26.53
C TYR A 168 4.69 14.87 27.81
N ALA A 169 3.71 15.75 27.93
CA ALA A 169 3.41 16.36 29.21
C ALA A 169 3.07 15.24 30.20
N ARG A 170 3.91 15.04 31.20
CA ARG A 170 3.66 14.05 32.25
C ARG A 170 2.43 14.49 33.03
N THR A 171 1.49 13.58 33.25
CA THR A 171 0.40 13.84 34.21
C THR A 171 1.02 14.11 35.58
N ALA A 172 0.71 15.26 36.19
CA ALA A 172 1.19 15.60 37.51
C ALA A 172 0.79 14.51 38.51
N THR A 173 1.76 14.05 39.27
CA THR A 173 1.52 13.11 40.37
C THR A 173 1.17 13.89 41.65
N GLN A 174 0.66 13.18 42.69
CA GLN A 174 0.41 13.80 43.97
C GLN A 174 1.66 14.47 44.56
N GLU A 175 2.84 13.86 44.36
CA GLU A 175 4.13 14.43 44.78
C GLU A 175 4.48 15.75 44.06
N ASP A 176 4.00 15.94 42.85
CA ASP A 176 4.19 17.19 42.11
C ASP A 176 3.24 18.27 42.66
N MET A 177 2.04 17.87 43.11
CA MET A 177 1.05 18.76 43.72
C MET A 177 1.48 19.19 45.13
N ASP A 178 2.14 18.33 45.90
CA ASP A 178 2.59 18.59 47.28
C ASP A 178 3.83 19.53 47.31
N LYS A 179 4.39 19.87 46.16
CA LYS A 179 5.54 20.81 46.05
C LYS A 179 5.13 22.27 45.86
N PHE A 180 3.84 22.56 45.72
CA PHE A 180 3.27 23.88 45.58
C PHE A 180 2.52 24.25 46.87
#